data_354e76daca5053a45060bc4e3c50f775
#
_entry.id   354e76daca5053a45060bc4e3c50f775
#
_cell.length_a   1.000
_cell.length_b   1.000
_cell.length_c   1.000
_cell.angle_alpha   90.00
_cell.angle_beta   90.00
_cell.angle_gamma   90.00
#
_symmetry.space_group_name_H-M   'P 1'
#
loop_
_entity.id
_entity.type
_entity.pdbx_description
1 polymer ?
#
loop_
_entity_poly.entity_id
_entity_poly.type
_entity_poly.pdbx_seq_one_letter_code
_entity_poly.pdbx_strand_id
1 'polypeptide(L)'
;MRIALISDVHANLPALQCVLEDIRKRKIRRIYCAGDLVGDGPFPGEVLRLLRKHRVTSIRGNSDLKVLRARGERKKEREPLARWTLKRLTLSDLSQLEKLPARRQVQIGGKKILIVHGSPFSEMEYITPQRKPKELEEMLSETDCQILICGHSHESFVRRLKNGWVINCGAVGKHLNGTGHAQYAVLSISNGKVQASIEDVPYPRERLFRAAVDRNFPMDEESVITSFSALRDSPQMFRRQVISAQRSLLRTFMKAFEEAENDLKSSNVRLLRISAMKLLHALLTFSAYYPTGRLHLQEIRKIRMHAGELRELDVLLDQLSAYRKLQQTESAGFPVLMDEIANERESAQSRLARALHQSRQNRLFDELQDTLDYHIRKRPVKQAGVDPSEGTYANTRRLLKQMATKARSRLESARNPLDREEFHRLRVSCKKLRYTLEIFESVGSRNFETELEKLQDFQKLMGKIHDLDTCTDRIIALRSTLRRRLTPAELRITDYLVQLFQRDRVHLFEECLQASYEFENSNFFQLLIPGPAAMAGGNGGN
;
A
#
# COMPACT_ATOMS: atom_id res chain seq x y z
N MET A 1 -23.04 -41.97 -4.26
CA MET A 1 -21.71 -41.73 -4.86
C MET A 1 -21.20 -40.42 -4.37
N ARG A 2 -19.88 -40.32 -4.01
CA ARG A 2 -19.25 -39.05 -3.52
C ARG A 2 -18.17 -38.62 -4.48
N ILE A 3 -18.09 -37.30 -4.75
CA ILE A 3 -17.07 -36.68 -5.56
C ILE A 3 -16.52 -35.43 -4.86
N ALA A 4 -15.27 -35.09 -5.11
CA ALA A 4 -14.67 -33.84 -4.67
C ALA A 4 -14.57 -32.86 -5.85
N LEU A 5 -14.83 -31.60 -5.57
CA LEU A 5 -14.88 -30.51 -6.52
C LEU A 5 -13.90 -29.41 -6.04
N ILE A 6 -12.83 -29.23 -6.77
CA ILE A 6 -11.80 -28.21 -6.48
C ILE A 6 -11.80 -27.15 -7.58
N SER A 7 -11.29 -25.96 -7.30
CA SER A 7 -11.09 -24.89 -8.27
C SER A 7 -9.96 -23.96 -7.82
N ASP A 8 -9.50 -23.11 -8.73
CA ASP A 8 -8.66 -21.97 -8.42
C ASP A 8 -7.41 -22.35 -7.59
N VAL A 9 -6.65 -23.33 -8.13
CA VAL A 9 -5.44 -23.88 -7.50
C VAL A 9 -4.29 -22.89 -7.55
N HIS A 10 -4.21 -22.09 -8.63
CA HIS A 10 -3.25 -21.01 -8.81
C HIS A 10 -1.80 -21.39 -8.43
N ALA A 11 -1.35 -22.53 -8.93
CA ALA A 11 0.01 -23.02 -8.66
C ALA A 11 0.41 -23.06 -7.16
N ASN A 12 -0.55 -23.20 -6.24
CA ASN A 12 -0.36 -23.35 -4.81
C ASN A 12 -0.20 -24.83 -4.42
N LEU A 13 1.02 -25.34 -4.56
CA LEU A 13 1.33 -26.74 -4.26
C LEU A 13 1.05 -27.13 -2.81
N PRO A 14 1.45 -26.37 -1.77
CA PRO A 14 1.17 -26.73 -0.38
C PRO A 14 -0.33 -26.87 -0.09
N ALA A 15 -1.17 -25.98 -0.61
CA ALA A 15 -2.61 -26.04 -0.43
C ALA A 15 -3.21 -27.27 -1.14
N LEU A 16 -2.82 -27.49 -2.40
CA LEU A 16 -3.28 -28.65 -3.16
C LEU A 16 -2.90 -29.98 -2.49
N GLN A 17 -1.69 -30.08 -1.94
CA GLN A 17 -1.25 -31.28 -1.20
C GLN A 17 -2.16 -31.57 -0.01
N CYS A 18 -2.49 -30.54 0.80
CA CYS A 18 -3.36 -30.70 1.97
C CYS A 18 -4.80 -31.06 1.57
N VAL A 19 -5.35 -30.42 0.54
CA VAL A 19 -6.69 -30.73 0.01
C VAL A 19 -6.76 -32.16 -0.52
N LEU A 20 -5.78 -32.60 -1.31
CA LEU A 20 -5.76 -33.99 -1.82
C LEU A 20 -5.61 -35.03 -0.72
N GLU A 21 -4.87 -34.72 0.33
CA GLU A 21 -4.75 -35.57 1.53
C GLU A 21 -6.07 -35.66 2.30
N ASP A 22 -6.80 -34.54 2.48
CA ASP A 22 -8.10 -34.53 3.12
C ASP A 22 -9.14 -35.32 2.30
N ILE A 23 -9.16 -35.13 0.98
CA ILE A 23 -9.99 -35.90 0.05
C ILE A 23 -9.70 -37.41 0.16
N ARG A 24 -8.43 -37.80 0.28
CA ARG A 24 -8.00 -39.18 0.46
C ARG A 24 -8.48 -39.75 1.81
N LYS A 25 -8.35 -39.01 2.91
CA LYS A 25 -8.86 -39.39 4.23
C LYS A 25 -10.37 -39.62 4.22
N ARG A 26 -11.12 -38.85 3.43
CA ARG A 26 -12.58 -39.00 3.24
C ARG A 26 -12.93 -40.13 2.29
N LYS A 27 -11.95 -40.88 1.76
CA LYS A 27 -12.11 -42.00 0.83
C LYS A 27 -12.86 -41.62 -0.47
N ILE A 28 -12.69 -40.37 -0.94
CA ILE A 28 -13.26 -39.88 -2.20
C ILE A 28 -12.28 -40.19 -3.34
N ARG A 29 -12.74 -40.89 -4.37
CA ARG A 29 -11.88 -41.34 -5.48
C ARG A 29 -11.97 -40.48 -6.74
N ARG A 30 -13.08 -39.78 -6.96
CA ARG A 30 -13.29 -38.93 -8.13
C ARG A 30 -13.15 -37.47 -7.76
N ILE A 31 -12.26 -36.78 -8.46
CA ILE A 31 -11.95 -35.36 -8.22
C ILE A 31 -12.11 -34.63 -9.54
N TYR A 32 -12.87 -33.55 -9.52
CA TYR A 32 -13.02 -32.62 -10.64
C TYR A 32 -12.43 -31.25 -10.27
N CYS A 33 -11.78 -30.58 -11.23
CA CYS A 33 -11.26 -29.24 -11.05
C CYS A 33 -11.90 -28.27 -12.04
N ALA A 34 -12.51 -27.21 -11.52
CA ALA A 34 -13.19 -26.19 -12.29
C ALA A 34 -12.26 -25.06 -12.84
N GLY A 35 -10.96 -25.35 -13.05
CA GLY A 35 -10.04 -24.45 -13.74
C GLY A 35 -9.10 -23.67 -12.82
N ASP A 36 -8.33 -22.79 -13.42
CA ASP A 36 -7.27 -21.99 -12.82
C ASP A 36 -6.25 -22.83 -12.05
N LEU A 37 -5.62 -23.76 -12.79
CA LEU A 37 -4.62 -24.69 -12.26
C LEU A 37 -3.31 -23.97 -11.97
N VAL A 38 -2.91 -23.02 -12.86
CA VAL A 38 -1.67 -22.27 -12.80
C VAL A 38 -1.94 -20.74 -12.79
N GLY A 39 -0.90 -19.94 -12.67
CA GLY A 39 -0.99 -18.48 -12.72
C GLY A 39 -0.37 -17.82 -11.48
N ASP A 40 -1.14 -17.61 -10.41
CA ASP A 40 -0.79 -16.70 -9.30
C ASP A 40 0.09 -17.34 -8.20
N GLY A 41 0.78 -18.44 -8.47
CA GLY A 41 1.63 -19.10 -7.47
C GLY A 41 2.95 -19.65 -8.03
N PRO A 42 3.89 -20.02 -7.13
CA PRO A 42 5.27 -20.32 -7.49
C PRO A 42 5.54 -21.78 -7.92
N PHE A 43 4.50 -22.65 -8.01
CA PHE A 43 4.68 -24.08 -8.30
C PHE A 43 3.88 -24.58 -9.52
N PRO A 44 3.95 -23.92 -10.70
CA PRO A 44 3.06 -24.27 -11.81
C PRO A 44 3.25 -25.71 -12.32
N GLY A 45 4.48 -26.13 -12.59
CA GLY A 45 4.75 -27.47 -13.10
C GLY A 45 4.46 -28.57 -12.07
N GLU A 46 4.79 -28.31 -10.80
CA GLU A 46 4.54 -29.27 -9.71
C GLU A 46 3.05 -29.52 -9.49
N VAL A 47 2.24 -28.46 -9.56
CA VAL A 47 0.77 -28.58 -9.45
C VAL A 47 0.20 -29.42 -10.58
N LEU A 48 0.58 -29.15 -11.84
CA LEU A 48 0.13 -29.94 -12.98
C LEU A 48 0.51 -31.42 -12.85
N ARG A 49 1.75 -31.72 -12.42
CA ARG A 49 2.19 -33.10 -12.18
C ARG A 49 1.40 -33.78 -11.06
N LEU A 50 1.10 -33.06 -9.97
CA LEU A 50 0.33 -33.59 -8.85
C LEU A 50 -1.12 -33.88 -9.24
N LEU A 51 -1.78 -33.00 -10.00
CA LEU A 51 -3.12 -33.21 -10.54
C LEU A 51 -3.18 -34.44 -11.47
N ARG A 52 -2.17 -34.63 -12.33
CA ARG A 52 -2.04 -35.83 -13.17
C ARG A 52 -1.90 -37.10 -12.32
N LYS A 53 -0.99 -37.09 -11.34
CA LYS A 53 -0.75 -38.23 -10.45
C LYS A 53 -2.02 -38.67 -9.74
N HIS A 54 -2.85 -37.75 -9.32
CA HIS A 54 -4.13 -38.00 -8.65
C HIS A 54 -5.30 -38.20 -9.62
N ARG A 55 -5.06 -38.22 -10.94
CA ARG A 55 -6.08 -38.41 -11.98
C ARG A 55 -7.26 -37.42 -11.84
N VAL A 56 -6.94 -36.15 -11.50
CA VAL A 56 -7.94 -35.10 -11.39
C VAL A 56 -8.45 -34.73 -12.78
N THR A 57 -9.77 -34.79 -12.95
CA THR A 57 -10.41 -34.37 -14.19
C THR A 57 -10.63 -32.87 -14.19
N SER A 58 -9.85 -32.14 -14.99
CA SER A 58 -9.85 -30.69 -14.98
C SER A 58 -10.46 -30.10 -16.25
N ILE A 59 -10.97 -28.89 -16.12
CA ILE A 59 -11.19 -27.94 -17.21
C ILE A 59 -10.16 -26.82 -17.10
N ARG A 60 -10.03 -25.97 -18.11
CA ARG A 60 -9.17 -24.78 -18.03
C ARG A 60 -9.95 -23.60 -17.47
N GLY A 61 -9.25 -22.68 -16.78
CA GLY A 61 -9.76 -21.37 -16.38
C GLY A 61 -9.09 -20.23 -17.14
N ASN A 62 -9.45 -19.00 -16.79
CA ASN A 62 -8.94 -17.80 -17.44
C ASN A 62 -7.44 -17.57 -17.18
N SER A 63 -6.91 -17.94 -16.00
CA SER A 63 -5.47 -17.83 -15.69
C SER A 63 -4.64 -18.83 -16.51
N ASP A 64 -5.14 -20.05 -16.69
CA ASP A 64 -4.53 -21.05 -17.57
C ASP A 64 -4.44 -20.54 -19.01
N LEU A 65 -5.50 -19.91 -19.50
CA LEU A 65 -5.57 -19.33 -20.85
C LEU A 65 -4.61 -18.13 -21.01
N LYS A 66 -4.48 -17.28 -19.98
CA LYS A 66 -3.49 -16.18 -19.98
C LYS A 66 -2.07 -16.70 -20.13
N VAL A 67 -1.72 -17.77 -19.40
CA VAL A 67 -0.39 -18.40 -19.52
C VAL A 67 -0.14 -18.94 -20.93
N LEU A 68 -1.12 -19.59 -21.54
CA LEU A 68 -1.01 -20.09 -22.92
C LEU A 68 -0.86 -18.96 -23.95
N ARG A 69 -1.62 -17.87 -23.83
CA ARG A 69 -1.56 -16.71 -24.72
C ARG A 69 -0.22 -15.98 -24.63
N ALA A 70 0.42 -15.96 -23.45
CA ALA A 70 1.72 -15.34 -23.24
C ALA A 70 2.84 -15.95 -24.14
N ARG A 71 2.64 -17.14 -24.71
CA ARG A 71 3.55 -17.78 -25.66
C ARG A 71 3.68 -17.05 -26.99
N GLY A 72 2.57 -16.40 -27.46
CA GLY A 72 2.52 -15.71 -28.75
C GLY A 72 2.77 -14.21 -28.70
N GLU A 73 2.78 -13.60 -27.52
CA GLU A 73 2.86 -12.14 -27.38
C GLU A 73 4.31 -11.63 -27.36
N ARG A 74 4.62 -10.72 -28.31
CA ARG A 74 5.94 -10.07 -28.42
C ARG A 74 6.17 -8.92 -27.42
N LYS A 75 5.13 -8.31 -26.84
CA LYS A 75 5.25 -7.18 -25.90
C LYS A 75 5.54 -7.63 -24.48
N LYS A 76 6.72 -7.27 -23.96
CA LYS A 76 7.26 -7.70 -22.66
C LYS A 76 6.51 -7.22 -21.40
N GLU A 77 5.63 -6.22 -21.49
CA GLU A 77 5.17 -5.44 -20.33
C GLU A 77 3.79 -5.80 -19.79
N ARG A 78 2.96 -6.55 -20.52
CA ARG A 78 1.54 -6.69 -20.15
C ARG A 78 1.17 -7.79 -19.14
N GLU A 79 1.94 -8.86 -18.99
CA GLU A 79 1.60 -9.95 -18.04
C GLU A 79 2.83 -10.64 -17.43
N PRO A 80 3.49 -10.04 -16.42
CA PRO A 80 4.71 -10.59 -15.83
C PRO A 80 4.51 -11.95 -15.17
N LEU A 81 3.35 -12.21 -14.55
CA LEU A 81 2.99 -13.47 -13.89
C LEU A 81 2.83 -14.61 -14.90
N ALA A 82 2.06 -14.40 -15.98
CA ALA A 82 1.85 -15.40 -17.01
C ALA A 82 3.16 -15.80 -17.70
N ARG A 83 4.03 -14.84 -17.99
CA ARG A 83 5.38 -15.10 -18.56
C ARG A 83 6.31 -15.80 -17.60
N TRP A 84 6.27 -15.45 -16.33
CA TRP A 84 7.07 -16.12 -15.30
C TRP A 84 6.63 -17.59 -15.18
N THR A 85 5.33 -17.84 -15.17
CA THR A 85 4.73 -19.17 -15.14
C THR A 85 5.12 -19.97 -16.40
N LEU A 86 4.96 -19.39 -17.58
CA LEU A 86 5.30 -20.01 -18.86
C LEU A 86 6.77 -20.50 -18.91
N LYS A 87 7.72 -19.71 -18.41
CA LYS A 87 9.15 -20.07 -18.36
C LYS A 87 9.45 -21.29 -17.47
N ARG A 88 8.52 -21.73 -16.64
CA ARG A 88 8.67 -22.82 -15.66
C ARG A 88 7.85 -24.06 -16.01
N LEU A 89 7.14 -24.02 -17.11
CA LEU A 89 6.38 -25.15 -17.65
C LEU A 89 7.19 -25.86 -18.73
N THR A 90 7.16 -27.18 -18.70
CA THR A 90 7.71 -28.01 -19.76
C THR A 90 6.75 -28.07 -20.95
N LEU A 91 7.23 -28.53 -22.10
CA LEU A 91 6.38 -28.76 -23.28
C LEU A 91 5.22 -29.74 -22.96
N SER A 92 5.45 -30.75 -22.13
CA SER A 92 4.43 -31.67 -21.66
C SER A 92 3.39 -30.99 -20.81
N ASP A 93 3.80 -30.04 -19.92
CA ASP A 93 2.87 -29.28 -19.08
C ASP A 93 2.01 -28.33 -19.93
N LEU A 94 2.60 -27.67 -20.92
CA LEU A 94 1.90 -26.81 -21.87
C LEU A 94 0.88 -27.62 -22.71
N SER A 95 1.30 -28.76 -23.26
CA SER A 95 0.40 -29.65 -23.99
C SER A 95 -0.77 -30.15 -23.12
N GLN A 96 -0.56 -30.34 -21.82
CA GLN A 96 -1.63 -30.67 -20.89
C GLN A 96 -2.64 -29.52 -20.78
N LEU A 97 -2.17 -28.27 -20.57
CA LEU A 97 -3.05 -27.09 -20.46
C LEU A 97 -3.82 -26.83 -21.76
N GLU A 98 -3.16 -26.97 -22.91
CA GLU A 98 -3.79 -26.77 -24.23
C GLU A 98 -4.96 -27.75 -24.49
N LYS A 99 -4.84 -28.99 -23.99
CA LYS A 99 -5.86 -30.04 -24.16
C LYS A 99 -7.04 -29.93 -23.18
N LEU A 100 -6.98 -29.04 -22.21
CA LEU A 100 -8.09 -28.87 -21.26
C LEU A 100 -9.29 -28.22 -21.95
N PRO A 101 -10.49 -28.81 -21.81
CA PRO A 101 -11.73 -28.20 -22.34
C PRO A 101 -12.10 -26.97 -21.49
N ALA A 102 -12.82 -26.02 -22.10
CA ALA A 102 -13.34 -24.84 -21.39
C ALA A 102 -14.48 -25.19 -20.41
N ARG A 103 -15.21 -26.25 -20.70
CA ARG A 103 -16.31 -26.77 -19.88
C ARG A 103 -16.43 -28.29 -20.02
N ARG A 104 -17.06 -28.94 -19.05
CA ARG A 104 -17.26 -30.38 -19.07
C ARG A 104 -18.66 -30.76 -18.53
N GLN A 105 -19.39 -31.54 -19.30
CA GLN A 105 -20.63 -32.14 -18.86
C GLN A 105 -20.38 -33.59 -18.46
N VAL A 106 -20.93 -34.02 -17.32
CA VAL A 106 -20.82 -35.40 -16.82
C VAL A 106 -22.16 -35.85 -16.25
N GLN A 107 -22.39 -37.14 -16.26
CA GLN A 107 -23.55 -37.73 -15.62
C GLN A 107 -23.13 -38.57 -14.40
N ILE A 108 -23.61 -38.20 -13.21
CA ILE A 108 -23.21 -38.83 -11.94
C ILE A 108 -24.48 -39.09 -11.11
N GLY A 109 -24.70 -40.32 -10.71
CA GLY A 109 -25.87 -40.69 -9.91
C GLY A 109 -27.21 -40.33 -10.56
N GLY A 110 -27.29 -40.41 -11.90
CA GLY A 110 -28.47 -40.03 -12.68
C GLY A 110 -28.69 -38.53 -12.86
N LYS A 111 -27.76 -37.67 -12.37
CA LYS A 111 -27.84 -36.22 -12.51
C LYS A 111 -26.90 -35.72 -13.59
N LYS A 112 -27.36 -34.79 -14.44
CA LYS A 112 -26.55 -34.05 -15.40
C LYS A 112 -25.83 -32.93 -14.65
N ILE A 113 -24.50 -32.91 -14.69
CA ILE A 113 -23.65 -31.96 -14.00
C ILE A 113 -22.82 -31.21 -15.05
N LEU A 114 -22.88 -29.88 -15.04
CA LEU A 114 -22.04 -29.02 -15.87
C LEU A 114 -20.95 -28.39 -14.99
N ILE A 115 -19.72 -28.53 -15.43
CA ILE A 115 -18.54 -27.94 -14.77
C ILE A 115 -18.02 -26.83 -15.70
N VAL A 116 -17.98 -25.62 -15.19
CA VAL A 116 -17.46 -24.41 -15.85
C VAL A 116 -16.49 -23.70 -14.93
N HIS A 117 -15.66 -22.77 -15.45
CA HIS A 117 -14.81 -21.98 -14.59
C HIS A 117 -15.57 -20.78 -14.01
N GLY A 118 -16.07 -19.88 -14.83
CA GLY A 118 -16.93 -18.75 -14.45
C GLY A 118 -18.42 -19.13 -14.54
N SER A 119 -19.10 -18.67 -15.59
CA SER A 119 -20.48 -19.04 -15.89
C SER A 119 -20.57 -19.98 -17.11
N PRO A 120 -21.75 -20.56 -17.39
CA PRO A 120 -21.98 -21.32 -18.64
C PRO A 120 -21.70 -20.51 -19.91
N PHE A 121 -21.76 -19.20 -19.84
CA PHE A 121 -21.67 -18.28 -20.98
C PHE A 121 -20.30 -17.59 -21.12
N SER A 122 -19.56 -17.44 -19.99
CA SER A 122 -18.27 -16.76 -19.99
C SER A 122 -17.34 -17.27 -18.88
N GLU A 123 -16.08 -17.56 -19.24
CA GLU A 123 -15.02 -17.90 -18.28
C GLU A 123 -14.69 -16.72 -17.32
N MET A 124 -15.09 -15.49 -17.69
CA MET A 124 -14.80 -14.24 -16.95
C MET A 124 -15.97 -13.78 -16.08
N GLU A 125 -17.13 -14.41 -16.15
CA GLU A 125 -18.32 -14.02 -15.42
C GLU A 125 -18.32 -14.62 -14.02
N TYR A 126 -18.44 -13.75 -13.00
CA TYR A 126 -18.50 -14.18 -11.60
C TYR A 126 -19.88 -14.70 -11.21
N ILE A 127 -19.92 -15.89 -10.60
CA ILE A 127 -21.09 -16.40 -9.90
C ILE A 127 -20.79 -16.32 -8.39
N THR A 128 -21.39 -15.33 -7.73
CA THR A 128 -21.17 -15.03 -6.31
C THR A 128 -22.36 -15.46 -5.43
N PRO A 129 -22.19 -15.55 -4.09
CA PRO A 129 -23.28 -15.84 -3.18
C PRO A 129 -24.44 -14.84 -3.24
N GLN A 130 -24.21 -13.60 -3.71
CA GLN A 130 -25.21 -12.53 -3.78
C GLN A 130 -26.07 -12.59 -5.05
N ARG A 131 -25.71 -13.43 -6.03
CA ARG A 131 -26.45 -13.51 -7.28
C ARG A 131 -27.89 -14.00 -7.05
N LYS A 132 -28.85 -13.37 -7.73
CA LYS A 132 -30.28 -13.63 -7.52
C LYS A 132 -30.66 -15.08 -7.91
N PRO A 133 -31.50 -15.76 -7.13
CA PRO A 133 -31.92 -17.13 -7.42
C PRO A 133 -32.53 -17.32 -8.84
N LYS A 134 -33.29 -16.33 -9.31
CA LYS A 134 -33.91 -16.36 -10.65
C LYS A 134 -32.86 -16.44 -11.76
N GLU A 135 -31.80 -15.65 -11.69
CA GLU A 135 -30.71 -15.67 -12.68
C GLU A 135 -29.97 -17.02 -12.70
N LEU A 136 -29.77 -17.61 -11.53
CA LEU A 136 -29.16 -18.94 -11.41
C LEU A 136 -30.08 -20.07 -11.96
N GLU A 137 -31.39 -19.93 -11.80
CA GLU A 137 -32.38 -20.87 -12.38
C GLU A 137 -32.42 -20.76 -13.91
N GLU A 138 -32.32 -19.57 -14.46
CA GLU A 138 -32.18 -19.31 -15.88
C GLU A 138 -30.93 -20.00 -16.45
N MET A 139 -29.76 -19.85 -15.79
CA MET A 139 -28.53 -20.54 -16.20
C MET A 139 -28.66 -22.07 -16.21
N LEU A 140 -29.33 -22.66 -15.21
CA LEU A 140 -29.56 -24.09 -15.17
C LEU A 140 -30.47 -24.55 -16.31
N SER A 141 -31.56 -23.82 -16.60
CA SER A 141 -32.53 -24.18 -17.65
C SER A 141 -31.92 -24.07 -19.05
N GLU A 142 -31.11 -23.07 -19.31
CA GLU A 142 -30.44 -22.86 -20.61
C GLU A 142 -29.35 -23.91 -20.90
N THR A 143 -28.80 -24.53 -19.86
CA THR A 143 -27.71 -25.52 -20.00
C THR A 143 -28.14 -26.97 -19.91
N ASP A 144 -29.43 -27.27 -19.73
CA ASP A 144 -29.99 -28.62 -19.54
C ASP A 144 -29.22 -29.43 -18.47
N CYS A 145 -28.78 -28.76 -17.40
CA CYS A 145 -28.10 -29.37 -16.28
C CYS A 145 -28.90 -29.23 -14.98
N GLN A 146 -28.76 -30.21 -14.08
CA GLN A 146 -29.37 -30.17 -12.75
C GLN A 146 -28.40 -29.67 -11.67
N ILE A 147 -27.12 -29.72 -11.97
CA ILE A 147 -26.07 -29.23 -11.05
C ILE A 147 -25.05 -28.45 -11.87
N LEU A 148 -24.88 -27.18 -11.53
CA LEU A 148 -23.83 -26.31 -12.07
C LEU A 148 -22.69 -26.17 -11.04
N ILE A 149 -21.46 -26.44 -11.48
CA ILE A 149 -20.26 -26.34 -10.68
C ILE A 149 -19.38 -25.24 -11.27
N CYS A 150 -18.92 -24.30 -10.45
CA CYS A 150 -18.07 -23.19 -10.86
C CYS A 150 -16.97 -22.85 -9.83
N GLY A 151 -16.10 -21.94 -10.18
CA GLY A 151 -15.05 -21.32 -9.36
C GLY A 151 -14.96 -19.83 -9.64
N HIS A 152 -13.76 -19.33 -10.01
CA HIS A 152 -13.44 -17.99 -10.51
C HIS A 152 -13.65 -16.83 -9.52
N SER A 153 -14.78 -16.75 -8.82
CA SER A 153 -15.01 -15.70 -7.81
C SER A 153 -14.26 -15.94 -6.52
N HIS A 154 -13.71 -17.14 -6.31
CA HIS A 154 -13.06 -17.60 -5.07
C HIS A 154 -13.97 -17.57 -3.82
N GLU A 155 -15.26 -17.29 -4.00
CA GLU A 155 -16.27 -17.25 -2.95
C GLU A 155 -17.08 -18.55 -2.97
N SER A 156 -16.79 -19.45 -2.01
CA SER A 156 -17.48 -20.73 -1.94
C SER A 156 -18.93 -20.60 -1.49
N PHE A 157 -19.82 -21.28 -2.16
CA PHE A 157 -21.20 -21.45 -1.70
C PHE A 157 -21.86 -22.68 -2.29
N VAL A 158 -22.91 -23.17 -1.61
CA VAL A 158 -23.82 -24.19 -2.10
C VAL A 158 -25.22 -23.61 -2.08
N ARG A 159 -25.88 -23.58 -3.23
CA ARG A 159 -27.25 -23.08 -3.33
C ARG A 159 -28.15 -24.12 -3.98
N ARG A 160 -29.18 -24.55 -3.24
CA ARG A 160 -30.29 -25.33 -3.76
C ARG A 160 -31.31 -24.38 -4.38
N LEU A 161 -31.71 -24.66 -5.60
CA LEU A 161 -32.74 -23.96 -6.36
C LEU A 161 -33.95 -24.88 -6.61
N LYS A 162 -35.02 -24.34 -7.19
CA LYS A 162 -36.21 -25.10 -7.51
C LYS A 162 -35.90 -26.29 -8.43
N ASN A 163 -35.10 -26.06 -9.46
CA ASN A 163 -34.82 -27.04 -10.52
C ASN A 163 -33.42 -27.67 -10.44
N GLY A 164 -32.61 -27.36 -9.42
CA GLY A 164 -31.27 -27.91 -9.33
C GLY A 164 -30.39 -27.29 -8.25
N TRP A 165 -29.08 -27.29 -8.50
CA TRP A 165 -28.05 -26.83 -7.57
C TRP A 165 -27.00 -26.01 -8.29
N VAL A 166 -26.52 -24.95 -7.63
CA VAL A 166 -25.31 -24.22 -8.02
C VAL A 166 -24.30 -24.33 -6.90
N ILE A 167 -23.08 -24.76 -7.24
CA ILE A 167 -21.99 -24.99 -6.29
C ILE A 167 -20.76 -24.23 -6.79
N ASN A 168 -20.34 -23.24 -6.05
CA ASN A 168 -19.02 -22.65 -6.24
C ASN A 168 -18.05 -23.31 -5.27
N CYS A 169 -16.97 -23.88 -5.80
CA CYS A 169 -16.03 -24.67 -5.02
C CYS A 169 -15.16 -23.81 -4.07
N GLY A 170 -15.19 -22.49 -4.20
CA GLY A 170 -14.20 -21.62 -3.58
C GLY A 170 -12.84 -21.78 -4.25
N ALA A 171 -11.76 -21.49 -3.54
CA ALA A 171 -10.41 -21.57 -4.05
C ALA A 171 -9.52 -22.48 -3.21
N VAL A 172 -8.75 -23.36 -3.88
CA VAL A 172 -7.68 -24.13 -3.24
C VAL A 172 -6.47 -23.22 -2.96
N GLY A 173 -6.12 -22.35 -3.91
CA GLY A 173 -4.85 -21.60 -3.90
C GLY A 173 -4.93 -20.13 -3.55
N LYS A 174 -6.04 -19.47 -3.84
CA LYS A 174 -6.19 -18.02 -3.65
C LYS A 174 -7.51 -17.70 -2.95
N HIS A 175 -7.46 -17.42 -1.66
CA HIS A 175 -8.66 -17.30 -0.82
C HIS A 175 -9.05 -15.85 -0.58
N LEU A 176 -10.36 -15.58 -0.62
CA LEU A 176 -10.96 -14.30 -0.24
C LEU A 176 -11.74 -14.36 1.09
N ASN A 177 -11.84 -15.56 1.70
CA ASN A 177 -12.65 -15.82 2.90
C ASN A 177 -12.06 -15.34 4.24
N GLY A 178 -10.92 -14.68 4.25
CA GLY A 178 -10.28 -14.18 5.46
C GLY A 178 -9.65 -15.27 6.37
N THR A 179 -10.08 -16.53 6.31
CA THR A 179 -9.53 -17.62 7.14
C THR A 179 -8.18 -18.10 6.65
N GLY A 180 -7.95 -17.92 5.35
CA GLY A 180 -6.76 -18.36 4.65
C GLY A 180 -6.61 -19.88 4.59
N HIS A 181 -7.68 -20.62 4.73
CA HIS A 181 -7.74 -22.05 4.48
C HIS A 181 -8.07 -22.34 3.02
N ALA A 182 -7.52 -23.41 2.49
CA ALA A 182 -7.92 -23.91 1.18
C ALA A 182 -9.37 -24.41 1.24
N GLN A 183 -10.16 -24.10 0.21
CA GLN A 183 -11.55 -24.54 0.15
C GLN A 183 -11.78 -25.50 -1.01
N TYR A 184 -12.67 -26.46 -0.80
CA TYR A 184 -13.19 -27.31 -1.86
C TYR A 184 -14.61 -27.80 -1.50
N ALA A 185 -15.38 -28.30 -2.48
CA ALA A 185 -16.69 -28.82 -2.20
C ALA A 185 -16.71 -30.36 -2.27
N VAL A 186 -17.55 -30.96 -1.44
CA VAL A 186 -17.90 -32.39 -1.53
C VAL A 186 -19.36 -32.52 -1.98
N LEU A 187 -19.58 -33.22 -3.09
CA LEU A 187 -20.91 -33.53 -3.60
C LEU A 187 -21.21 -35.01 -3.41
N SER A 188 -22.34 -35.30 -2.77
CA SER A 188 -22.86 -36.66 -2.52
C SER A 188 -24.19 -36.84 -3.22
N ILE A 189 -24.32 -37.91 -4.02
CA ILE A 189 -25.58 -38.28 -4.68
C ILE A 189 -25.90 -39.70 -4.29
N SER A 190 -27.05 -39.91 -3.62
CA SER A 190 -27.53 -41.21 -3.17
C SER A 190 -29.03 -41.26 -3.26
N ASN A 191 -29.58 -42.31 -3.90
CA ASN A 191 -31.02 -42.52 -4.06
C ASN A 191 -31.77 -41.28 -4.57
N GLY A 192 -31.18 -40.58 -5.58
CA GLY A 192 -31.75 -39.37 -6.16
C GLY A 192 -31.58 -38.09 -5.31
N LYS A 193 -31.17 -38.23 -4.05
CA LYS A 193 -30.91 -37.09 -3.14
C LYS A 193 -29.50 -36.51 -3.36
N VAL A 194 -29.43 -35.20 -3.43
CA VAL A 194 -28.19 -34.42 -3.60
C VAL A 194 -27.87 -33.71 -2.29
N GLN A 195 -26.64 -33.84 -1.83
CA GLN A 195 -26.07 -33.09 -0.70
C GLN A 195 -24.72 -32.56 -1.11
N ALA A 196 -24.44 -31.31 -0.74
CA ALA A 196 -23.14 -30.69 -0.96
C ALA A 196 -22.70 -29.93 0.26
N SER A 197 -21.39 -29.92 0.54
CA SER A 197 -20.76 -29.18 1.62
C SER A 197 -19.49 -28.51 1.12
N ILE A 198 -19.11 -27.40 1.75
CA ILE A 198 -17.80 -26.77 1.60
C ILE A 198 -16.93 -27.25 2.74
N GLU A 199 -15.70 -27.60 2.41
CA GLU A 199 -14.68 -28.07 3.34
C GLU A 199 -13.54 -27.06 3.38
N ASP A 200 -13.10 -26.70 4.59
CA ASP A 200 -11.97 -25.80 4.85
C ASP A 200 -10.75 -26.59 5.31
N VAL A 201 -9.63 -26.44 4.62
CA VAL A 201 -8.42 -27.19 4.88
C VAL A 201 -7.26 -26.25 5.19
N PRO A 202 -6.73 -26.24 6.42
CA PRO A 202 -5.52 -25.51 6.73
C PRO A 202 -4.31 -26.08 6.00
N TYR A 203 -3.40 -25.21 5.57
CA TYR A 203 -2.17 -25.63 4.91
C TYR A 203 -0.98 -24.74 5.30
N PRO A 204 0.29 -25.21 5.18
CA PRO A 204 1.49 -24.48 5.59
C PRO A 204 1.83 -23.37 4.59
N ARG A 205 1.23 -22.20 4.74
CA ARG A 205 1.41 -21.02 3.87
C ARG A 205 2.85 -20.55 3.78
N GLU A 206 3.62 -20.74 4.85
CA GLU A 206 5.04 -20.41 4.87
C GLU A 206 5.83 -21.08 3.76
N ARG A 207 5.47 -22.32 3.40
CA ARG A 207 6.11 -23.04 2.29
C ARG A 207 5.83 -22.36 0.95
N LEU A 208 4.61 -21.87 0.74
CA LEU A 208 4.24 -21.13 -0.47
C LEU A 208 5.03 -19.83 -0.55
N PHE A 209 5.08 -19.08 0.55
CA PHE A 209 5.79 -17.83 0.62
C PHE A 209 7.31 -18.01 0.39
N ARG A 210 7.96 -18.93 1.11
CA ARG A 210 9.39 -19.22 0.91
C ARG A 210 9.69 -19.53 -0.55
N ALA A 211 8.89 -20.37 -1.17
CA ALA A 211 9.07 -20.73 -2.57
C ALA A 211 8.88 -19.54 -3.51
N ALA A 212 7.92 -18.65 -3.23
CA ALA A 212 7.74 -17.43 -4.01
C ALA A 212 8.97 -16.51 -3.93
N VAL A 213 9.57 -16.42 -2.74
CA VAL A 213 10.82 -15.69 -2.51
C VAL A 213 11.99 -16.33 -3.26
N ASP A 214 12.23 -17.62 -3.00
CA ASP A 214 13.40 -18.34 -3.52
C ASP A 214 13.38 -18.44 -5.04
N ARG A 215 12.18 -18.44 -5.63
CA ARG A 215 11.98 -18.56 -7.08
C ARG A 215 11.84 -17.21 -7.79
N ASN A 216 11.98 -16.08 -7.08
CA ASN A 216 11.75 -14.74 -7.63
C ASN A 216 10.39 -14.65 -8.36
N PHE A 217 9.33 -15.13 -7.70
CA PHE A 217 7.96 -15.05 -8.24
C PHE A 217 7.53 -13.57 -8.27
N PRO A 218 7.06 -13.04 -9.40
CA PRO A 218 6.63 -11.64 -9.52
C PRO A 218 5.27 -11.48 -8.83
N MET A 219 5.29 -11.19 -7.56
CA MET A 219 4.09 -10.94 -6.78
C MET A 219 3.75 -9.44 -6.85
N ASP A 220 2.50 -9.11 -7.19
CA ASP A 220 1.99 -7.77 -6.91
C ASP A 220 1.71 -7.61 -5.41
N GLU A 221 1.73 -6.37 -4.94
CA GLU A 221 1.58 -6.06 -3.53
C GLU A 221 0.23 -6.52 -2.96
N GLU A 222 -0.83 -6.45 -3.73
CA GLU A 222 -2.19 -6.79 -3.35
C GLU A 222 -2.40 -8.31 -3.25
N SER A 223 -1.84 -9.08 -4.16
CA SER A 223 -1.84 -10.55 -4.12
C SER A 223 -1.04 -11.10 -2.93
N VAL A 224 0.04 -10.43 -2.52
CA VAL A 224 0.81 -10.76 -1.32
C VAL A 224 -0.03 -10.52 -0.06
N ILE A 225 -0.69 -9.37 0.03
CA ILE A 225 -1.48 -8.96 1.19
C ILE A 225 -2.69 -9.89 1.39
N THR A 226 -3.44 -10.19 0.34
CA THR A 226 -4.65 -11.00 0.41
C THR A 226 -4.39 -12.49 0.59
N SER A 227 -3.39 -13.03 -0.10
CA SER A 227 -3.09 -14.47 -0.05
C SER A 227 -2.32 -14.91 1.21
N PHE A 228 -1.71 -13.98 1.95
CA PHE A 228 -0.77 -14.28 3.04
C PHE A 228 -1.11 -13.61 4.37
N SER A 229 -2.38 -13.33 4.66
CA SER A 229 -2.80 -12.65 5.89
C SER A 229 -2.25 -13.28 7.19
N ALA A 230 -2.01 -14.59 7.24
CA ALA A 230 -1.39 -15.25 8.38
C ALA A 230 0.14 -15.08 8.48
N LEU A 231 0.81 -14.68 7.38
CA LEU A 231 2.25 -14.38 7.37
C LEU A 231 2.55 -12.89 7.52
N ARG A 232 1.52 -12.06 7.73
CA ARG A 232 1.68 -10.60 7.93
C ARG A 232 2.72 -10.25 9.00
N ASP A 233 2.98 -11.17 9.93
CA ASP A 233 3.91 -10.94 11.03
C ASP A 233 5.27 -11.64 10.87
N SER A 234 5.63 -12.10 9.66
CA SER A 234 6.98 -12.66 9.45
C SER A 234 8.02 -11.56 9.22
N PRO A 235 9.26 -11.74 9.71
CA PRO A 235 10.36 -10.79 9.47
C PRO A 235 10.64 -10.55 7.99
N GLN A 236 10.51 -11.56 7.16
CA GLN A 236 10.74 -11.48 5.70
C GLN A 236 9.65 -10.65 5.02
N MET A 237 8.40 -10.79 5.46
CA MET A 237 7.28 -9.99 4.95
C MET A 237 7.47 -8.53 5.33
N PHE A 238 7.71 -8.25 6.60
CA PHE A 238 7.95 -6.88 7.06
C PHE A 238 9.05 -6.18 6.25
N ARG A 239 10.17 -6.87 6.03
CA ARG A 239 11.27 -6.37 5.20
C ARG A 239 10.81 -6.00 3.79
N ARG A 240 10.04 -6.88 3.13
CA ARG A 240 9.54 -6.62 1.76
C ARG A 240 8.59 -5.45 1.71
N GLN A 241 7.66 -5.40 2.64
CA GLN A 241 6.70 -4.30 2.76
C GLN A 241 7.43 -2.95 2.94
N VAL A 242 8.43 -2.91 3.82
CA VAL A 242 9.25 -1.71 4.03
C VAL A 242 10.00 -1.30 2.76
N ILE A 243 10.64 -2.24 2.07
CA ILE A 243 11.36 -1.93 0.82
C ILE A 243 10.40 -1.47 -0.27
N SER A 244 9.22 -2.08 -0.37
CA SER A 244 8.16 -1.66 -1.30
C SER A 244 7.70 -0.24 -1.01
N ALA A 245 7.44 0.10 0.25
CA ALA A 245 7.08 1.46 0.67
C ALA A 245 8.21 2.46 0.34
N GLN A 246 9.47 2.11 0.60
CA GLN A 246 10.62 2.95 0.24
C GLN A 246 10.72 3.18 -1.27
N ARG A 247 10.49 2.16 -2.10
CA ARG A 247 10.46 2.29 -3.56
C ARG A 247 9.31 3.18 -4.04
N SER A 248 8.13 3.05 -3.45
CA SER A 248 6.99 3.91 -3.75
C SER A 248 7.28 5.37 -3.44
N LEU A 249 7.87 5.64 -2.28
CA LEU A 249 8.30 6.99 -1.90
C LEU A 249 9.43 7.53 -2.80
N LEU A 250 10.35 6.66 -3.25
CA LEU A 250 11.39 7.04 -4.21
C LEU A 250 10.76 7.45 -5.55
N ARG A 251 9.82 6.66 -6.09
CA ARG A 251 9.09 7.03 -7.32
C ARG A 251 8.37 8.37 -7.18
N THR A 252 7.72 8.60 -6.05
CA THR A 252 7.05 9.89 -5.76
C THR A 252 8.03 11.04 -5.72
N PHE A 253 9.20 10.83 -5.14
CA PHE A 253 10.26 11.84 -5.09
C PHE A 253 10.86 12.09 -6.48
N MET A 254 11.11 11.05 -7.28
CA MET A 254 11.58 11.18 -8.67
C MET A 254 10.63 12.03 -9.51
N LYS A 255 9.32 11.73 -9.43
CA LYS A 255 8.31 12.51 -10.16
C LYS A 255 8.30 13.99 -9.74
N ALA A 256 8.32 14.25 -8.43
CA ALA A 256 8.35 15.62 -7.91
C ALA A 256 9.66 16.35 -8.26
N PHE A 257 10.76 15.61 -8.37
CA PHE A 257 12.05 16.14 -8.82
C PHE A 257 11.98 16.55 -10.30
N GLU A 258 11.48 15.70 -11.18
CA GLU A 258 11.31 16.00 -12.62
C GLU A 258 10.38 17.19 -12.85
N GLU A 259 9.26 17.25 -12.12
CA GLU A 259 8.32 18.38 -12.20
C GLU A 259 8.98 19.68 -11.75
N ALA A 260 9.80 19.64 -10.70
CA ALA A 260 10.51 20.83 -10.19
C ALA A 260 11.70 21.22 -11.08
N GLU A 261 12.40 20.26 -11.69
CA GLU A 261 13.50 20.53 -12.64
C GLU A 261 12.99 21.25 -13.89
N ASN A 262 11.78 20.89 -14.36
CA ASN A 262 11.15 21.53 -15.50
C ASN A 262 10.55 22.90 -15.18
N ASP A 263 9.97 23.08 -14.00
CA ASP A 263 9.31 24.32 -13.59
C ASP A 263 9.36 24.48 -12.05
N LEU A 264 10.13 25.44 -11.57
CA LEU A 264 10.30 25.80 -10.16
C LEU A 264 9.15 26.66 -9.60
N LYS A 265 7.91 26.40 -10.05
CA LYS A 265 6.74 27.04 -9.41
C LYS A 265 6.50 26.54 -7.98
N SER A 266 5.88 27.39 -7.16
CA SER A 266 5.67 27.16 -5.72
C SER A 266 5.01 25.81 -5.39
N SER A 267 4.07 25.33 -6.24
CA SER A 267 3.44 24.00 -6.08
C SER A 267 4.43 22.84 -6.24
N ASN A 268 5.29 22.88 -7.27
CA ASN A 268 6.27 21.82 -7.55
C ASN A 268 7.38 21.80 -6.48
N VAL A 269 7.88 22.97 -6.07
CA VAL A 269 8.85 23.11 -4.98
C VAL A 269 8.28 22.55 -3.67
N ARG A 270 7.01 22.81 -3.38
CA ARG A 270 6.30 22.24 -2.21
C ARG A 270 6.25 20.71 -2.28
N LEU A 271 5.87 20.14 -3.42
CA LEU A 271 5.79 18.67 -3.62
C LEU A 271 7.18 18.03 -3.49
N LEU A 272 8.20 18.61 -4.11
CA LEU A 272 9.59 18.17 -4.00
C LEU A 272 10.05 18.13 -2.54
N ARG A 273 9.81 19.21 -1.78
CA ARG A 273 10.18 19.27 -0.37
C ARG A 273 9.49 18.19 0.48
N ILE A 274 8.18 17.98 0.26
CA ILE A 274 7.40 16.98 1.01
C ILE A 274 7.85 15.58 0.67
N SER A 275 8.01 15.24 -0.61
CA SER A 275 8.45 13.92 -1.06
C SER A 275 9.87 13.59 -0.58
N ALA A 276 10.80 14.56 -0.63
CA ALA A 276 12.14 14.43 -0.06
C ALA A 276 12.09 14.14 1.45
N MET A 277 11.23 14.84 2.21
CA MET A 277 11.07 14.60 3.65
C MET A 277 10.53 13.20 3.96
N LYS A 278 9.50 12.76 3.23
CA LYS A 278 8.91 11.43 3.41
C LYS A 278 9.92 10.33 3.09
N LEU A 279 10.64 10.47 1.99
CA LEU A 279 11.68 9.51 1.60
C LEU A 279 12.80 9.45 2.64
N LEU A 280 13.35 10.60 3.06
CA LEU A 280 14.38 10.67 4.11
C LEU A 280 13.90 10.02 5.41
N HIS A 281 12.64 10.26 5.81
CA HIS A 281 12.07 9.65 7.00
C HIS A 281 12.03 8.13 6.89
N ALA A 282 11.55 7.60 5.75
CA ALA A 282 11.48 6.16 5.51
C ALA A 282 12.87 5.51 5.48
N LEU A 283 13.85 6.11 4.78
CA LEU A 283 15.21 5.59 4.70
C LEU A 283 15.91 5.58 6.07
N LEU A 284 15.72 6.60 6.88
CA LEU A 284 16.32 6.70 8.23
C LEU A 284 15.63 5.79 9.24
N THR A 285 14.30 5.72 9.22
CA THR A 285 13.51 4.89 10.16
C THR A 285 13.77 3.40 9.94
N PHE A 286 13.92 3.00 8.67
CA PHE A 286 14.14 1.62 8.28
C PHE A 286 15.57 1.37 7.77
N SER A 287 16.54 2.08 8.30
CA SER A 287 17.95 1.96 7.91
C SER A 287 18.54 0.57 8.16
N ALA A 288 17.92 -0.26 9.01
CA ALA A 288 18.24 -1.68 9.13
C ALA A 288 18.11 -2.47 7.81
N TYR A 289 17.22 -2.02 6.92
CA TYR A 289 16.98 -2.61 5.60
C TYR A 289 17.59 -1.81 4.45
N TYR A 290 18.05 -0.62 4.75
CA TYR A 290 18.67 0.29 3.81
C TYR A 290 19.83 1.02 4.50
N PRO A 291 20.98 0.38 4.67
CA PRO A 291 22.18 1.08 5.13
C PRO A 291 22.61 2.05 4.04
N THR A 292 22.05 3.24 4.07
CA THR A 292 22.33 4.33 3.14
C THR A 292 23.78 4.75 3.22
N GLY A 293 24.44 4.76 2.08
CA GLY A 293 25.65 5.55 1.92
C GLY A 293 25.37 7.00 2.38
N ARG A 294 26.23 7.57 3.19
CA ARG A 294 26.05 8.95 3.70
C ARG A 294 25.78 9.96 2.59
N LEU A 295 26.32 9.74 1.40
CA LEU A 295 26.22 10.62 0.23
C LEU A 295 24.77 10.81 -0.26
N HIS A 296 24.00 9.75 -0.47
CA HIS A 296 22.60 9.84 -0.95
C HIS A 296 21.70 10.61 0.01
N LEU A 297 21.85 10.37 1.32
CA LEU A 297 21.10 11.11 2.34
C LEU A 297 21.49 12.59 2.38
N GLN A 298 22.76 12.91 2.13
CA GLN A 298 23.22 14.30 2.08
C GLN A 298 22.65 15.03 0.87
N GLU A 299 22.61 14.41 -0.30
CA GLU A 299 22.02 14.99 -1.50
C GLU A 299 20.52 15.25 -1.35
N ILE A 300 19.76 14.27 -0.85
CA ILE A 300 18.32 14.47 -0.59
C ILE A 300 18.11 15.58 0.46
N ARG A 301 18.95 15.65 1.51
CA ARG A 301 18.89 16.74 2.51
C ARG A 301 19.19 18.10 1.89
N LYS A 302 20.16 18.19 0.99
CA LYS A 302 20.52 19.42 0.28
C LYS A 302 19.35 19.91 -0.60
N ILE A 303 18.77 19.02 -1.39
CA ILE A 303 17.57 19.33 -2.19
C ILE A 303 16.44 19.83 -1.28
N ARG A 304 16.14 19.11 -0.20
CA ARG A 304 15.09 19.49 0.76
C ARG A 304 15.34 20.86 1.40
N MET A 305 16.60 21.16 1.72
CA MET A 305 17.01 22.44 2.32
C MET A 305 16.74 23.59 1.35
N HIS A 306 17.26 23.52 0.12
CA HIS A 306 17.07 24.58 -0.87
C HIS A 306 15.60 24.73 -1.31
N ALA A 307 14.85 23.62 -1.42
CA ALA A 307 13.40 23.68 -1.63
C ALA A 307 12.66 24.30 -0.42
N GLY A 308 13.20 24.14 0.80
CA GLY A 308 12.71 24.79 2.00
C GLY A 308 12.91 26.30 1.96
N GLU A 309 14.14 26.75 1.68
CA GLU A 309 14.49 28.18 1.55
C GLU A 309 13.61 28.91 0.52
N LEU A 310 13.46 28.32 -0.66
CA LEU A 310 12.62 28.91 -1.72
C LEU A 310 11.15 28.97 -1.30
N ARG A 311 10.63 27.90 -0.66
CA ARG A 311 9.24 27.88 -0.19
C ARG A 311 8.97 28.90 0.91
N GLU A 312 9.90 29.15 1.82
CA GLU A 312 9.77 30.17 2.87
C GLU A 312 9.62 31.57 2.27
N LEU A 313 10.37 31.87 1.22
CA LEU A 313 10.24 33.14 0.49
C LEU A 313 8.92 33.24 -0.29
N ASP A 314 8.46 32.14 -0.92
CA ASP A 314 7.14 32.08 -1.55
C ASP A 314 6.01 32.37 -0.53
N VAL A 315 6.08 31.77 0.67
CA VAL A 315 5.10 32.01 1.74
C VAL A 315 5.10 33.46 2.20
N LEU A 316 6.28 34.04 2.37
CA LEU A 316 6.41 35.44 2.75
C LEU A 316 5.78 36.37 1.70
N LEU A 317 6.06 36.15 0.41
CA LEU A 317 5.48 36.92 -0.69
C LEU A 317 3.95 36.78 -0.74
N ASP A 318 3.42 35.57 -0.50
CA ASP A 318 1.98 35.31 -0.41
C ASP A 318 1.33 36.11 0.73
N GLN A 319 1.96 36.14 1.93
CA GLN A 319 1.49 36.90 3.09
C GLN A 319 1.51 38.42 2.86
N LEU A 320 2.59 38.92 2.29
CA LEU A 320 2.73 40.36 1.97
C LEU A 320 1.73 40.78 0.88
N SER A 321 1.49 39.92 -0.11
CA SER A 321 0.51 40.17 -1.16
C SER A 321 -0.93 40.18 -0.61
N ALA A 322 -1.24 39.27 0.32
CA ALA A 322 -2.52 39.23 1.01
C ALA A 322 -2.74 40.49 1.85
N TYR A 323 -1.74 40.93 2.60
CA TYR A 323 -1.77 42.17 3.36
C TYR A 323 -2.03 43.39 2.47
N ARG A 324 -1.31 43.49 1.34
CA ARG A 324 -1.47 44.60 0.38
C ARG A 324 -2.91 44.70 -0.16
N LYS A 325 -3.55 43.58 -0.43
CA LYS A 325 -4.94 43.51 -0.92
C LYS A 325 -5.95 43.99 0.13
N LEU A 326 -5.71 43.71 1.43
CA LEU A 326 -6.60 44.11 2.51
C LEU A 326 -6.58 45.62 2.79
N GLN A 327 -5.46 46.30 2.53
CA GLN A 327 -5.30 47.74 2.85
C GLN A 327 -5.94 48.68 1.81
N GLN A 328 -6.44 48.20 0.67
CA GLN A 328 -7.10 48.96 -0.41
C GLN A 328 -6.43 50.28 -0.86
N THR A 329 -5.17 50.54 -0.42
CA THR A 329 -4.43 51.77 -0.71
C THR A 329 -3.27 51.47 -1.62
N GLU A 330 -3.31 51.96 -2.85
CA GLU A 330 -2.18 51.90 -3.81
C GLU A 330 -0.92 52.64 -3.31
N SER A 331 -1.05 53.56 -2.34
CA SER A 331 0.01 54.40 -1.82
C SER A 331 0.86 53.80 -0.70
N ALA A 332 0.51 52.65 -0.16
CA ALA A 332 1.27 51.98 0.90
C ALA A 332 2.08 50.77 0.37
N GLY A 333 2.74 50.93 -0.75
CA GLY A 333 3.72 49.95 -1.23
C GLY A 333 4.95 49.91 -0.34
N PHE A 334 5.53 48.74 -0.23
CA PHE A 334 6.88 48.55 0.35
C PHE A 334 7.82 47.98 -0.72
N PRO A 335 8.12 48.81 -1.77
CA PRO A 335 8.85 48.35 -2.95
C PRO A 335 10.24 47.83 -2.62
N VAL A 336 10.98 48.53 -1.76
CA VAL A 336 12.35 48.14 -1.37
C VAL A 336 12.36 46.76 -0.70
N LEU A 337 11.37 46.47 0.16
CA LEU A 337 11.25 45.19 0.83
C LEU A 337 10.87 44.09 -0.17
N MET A 338 9.91 44.35 -1.06
CA MET A 338 9.47 43.39 -2.09
C MET A 338 10.59 43.06 -3.08
N ASP A 339 11.33 44.07 -3.54
CA ASP A 339 12.46 43.89 -4.46
C ASP A 339 13.57 43.03 -3.83
N GLU A 340 13.88 43.26 -2.57
CA GLU A 340 14.89 42.46 -1.86
C GLU A 340 14.45 41.01 -1.71
N ILE A 341 13.17 40.75 -1.32
CA ILE A 341 12.63 39.39 -1.22
C ILE A 341 12.61 38.70 -2.59
N ALA A 342 12.28 39.44 -3.65
CA ALA A 342 12.31 38.90 -5.02
C ALA A 342 13.74 38.50 -5.43
N ASN A 343 14.73 39.31 -5.16
CA ASN A 343 16.15 39.02 -5.42
C ASN A 343 16.65 37.80 -4.63
N GLU A 344 16.29 37.72 -3.34
CA GLU A 344 16.59 36.53 -2.53
C GLU A 344 15.92 35.28 -3.05
N ARG A 345 14.67 35.40 -3.53
CA ARG A 345 13.91 34.30 -4.13
C ARG A 345 14.59 33.80 -5.41
N GLU A 346 15.01 34.68 -6.30
CA GLU A 346 15.76 34.34 -7.50
C GLU A 346 17.08 33.63 -7.19
N SER A 347 17.79 34.12 -6.17
CA SER A 347 19.00 33.49 -5.66
C SER A 347 18.74 32.09 -5.09
N ALA A 348 17.65 31.90 -4.32
CA ALA A 348 17.25 30.62 -3.77
C ALA A 348 16.80 29.64 -4.89
N GLN A 349 16.09 30.15 -5.90
CA GLN A 349 15.70 29.40 -7.08
C GLN A 349 16.92 28.89 -7.85
N SER A 350 17.92 29.74 -8.06
CA SER A 350 19.19 29.38 -8.70
C SER A 350 19.97 28.33 -7.90
N ARG A 351 19.98 28.43 -6.55
CA ARG A 351 20.62 27.41 -5.69
C ARG A 351 19.91 26.05 -5.81
N LEU A 352 18.58 26.05 -5.80
CA LEU A 352 17.80 24.82 -5.98
C LEU A 352 18.03 24.20 -7.36
N ALA A 353 17.96 24.98 -8.43
CA ALA A 353 18.22 24.52 -9.79
C ALA A 353 19.60 23.85 -9.93
N ARG A 354 20.64 24.47 -9.38
CA ARG A 354 21.99 23.87 -9.36
C ARG A 354 22.04 22.57 -8.56
N ALA A 355 21.35 22.48 -7.43
CA ALA A 355 21.32 21.27 -6.61
C ALA A 355 20.62 20.13 -7.35
N LEU A 356 19.52 20.40 -8.06
CA LEU A 356 18.82 19.40 -8.86
C LEU A 356 19.71 18.90 -10.01
N HIS A 357 20.31 19.83 -10.77
CA HIS A 357 21.22 19.47 -11.87
C HIS A 357 22.39 18.61 -11.40
N GLN A 358 23.05 18.98 -10.29
CA GLN A 358 24.16 18.21 -9.70
C GLN A 358 23.72 16.80 -9.28
N SER A 359 22.54 16.67 -8.65
CA SER A 359 22.04 15.36 -8.21
C SER A 359 21.69 14.46 -9.39
N ARG A 360 21.24 15.01 -10.52
CA ARG A 360 21.03 14.25 -11.76
C ARG A 360 22.35 13.77 -12.36
N GLN A 361 23.37 14.62 -12.40
CA GLN A 361 24.73 14.25 -12.87
C GLN A 361 25.34 13.14 -11.99
N ASN A 362 25.10 13.18 -10.69
CA ASN A 362 25.56 12.16 -9.73
C ASN A 362 24.74 10.85 -9.80
N ARG A 363 23.80 10.72 -10.73
CA ARG A 363 22.95 9.54 -10.89
C ARG A 363 22.23 9.12 -9.61
N LEU A 364 21.80 10.09 -8.80
CA LEU A 364 21.20 9.87 -7.47
C LEU A 364 20.10 8.78 -7.50
N PHE A 365 19.23 8.79 -8.49
CA PHE A 365 18.09 7.88 -8.56
C PHE A 365 18.49 6.45 -8.93
N ASP A 366 19.42 6.28 -9.88
CA ASP A 366 19.94 4.97 -10.28
C ASP A 366 20.61 4.30 -9.07
N GLU A 367 21.46 5.05 -8.38
CA GLU A 367 22.18 4.55 -7.21
C GLU A 367 21.24 4.24 -6.02
N LEU A 368 20.20 5.04 -5.80
CA LEU A 368 19.18 4.75 -4.80
C LEU A 368 18.40 3.48 -5.15
N GLN A 369 18.06 3.29 -6.42
CA GLN A 369 17.32 2.12 -6.89
C GLN A 369 18.19 0.87 -6.80
N ASP A 370 19.42 0.93 -7.29
CA ASP A 370 20.41 -0.17 -7.20
C ASP A 370 20.67 -0.57 -5.75
N THR A 371 20.75 0.41 -4.84
CA THR A 371 20.92 0.15 -3.41
C THR A 371 19.71 -0.56 -2.82
N LEU A 372 18.47 -0.15 -3.13
CA LEU A 372 17.26 -0.84 -2.69
C LEU A 372 17.19 -2.26 -3.25
N ASP A 373 17.60 -2.49 -4.50
CA ASP A 373 17.61 -3.79 -5.16
C ASP A 373 18.68 -4.72 -4.58
N TYR A 374 19.86 -4.19 -4.28
CA TYR A 374 20.95 -4.93 -3.65
C TYR A 374 20.60 -5.41 -2.24
N HIS A 375 19.97 -4.55 -1.43
CA HIS A 375 19.63 -4.88 -0.05
C HIS A 375 18.45 -5.84 0.10
N ILE A 376 17.64 -6.06 -0.92
CA ILE A 376 16.69 -7.18 -0.95
C ILE A 376 17.40 -8.53 -0.75
N ARG A 377 18.64 -8.65 -1.23
CA ARG A 377 19.40 -9.92 -1.25
C ARG A 377 20.27 -10.13 0.00
N LYS A 378 20.56 -9.11 0.80
CA LYS A 378 21.45 -9.21 1.97
C LYS A 378 20.68 -9.38 3.29
N ARG A 379 21.35 -9.97 4.29
CA ARG A 379 20.79 -10.03 5.66
C ARG A 379 20.78 -8.62 6.26
N PRO A 380 19.64 -8.18 6.85
CA PRO A 380 19.53 -6.88 7.50
C PRO A 380 20.36 -6.84 8.78
N VAL A 381 20.81 -5.65 9.15
CA VAL A 381 21.57 -5.41 10.40
C VAL A 381 20.61 -4.85 11.45
N LYS A 382 20.70 -5.35 12.68
CA LYS A 382 19.88 -4.84 13.81
C LYS A 382 20.26 -3.39 14.10
N GLN A 383 19.25 -2.51 14.16
CA GLN A 383 19.41 -1.09 14.50
C GLN A 383 18.33 -0.63 15.45
N ALA A 384 18.58 0.51 16.14
CA ALA A 384 17.62 1.08 17.06
C ALA A 384 16.25 1.33 16.41
N GLY A 385 15.19 0.80 17.03
CA GLY A 385 13.80 0.98 16.58
C GLY A 385 13.24 -0.13 15.69
N VAL A 386 14.06 -0.83 14.92
CA VAL A 386 13.65 -1.95 14.06
C VAL A 386 14.45 -3.20 14.39
N ASP A 387 13.78 -4.30 14.71
CA ASP A 387 14.41 -5.61 14.87
C ASP A 387 14.13 -6.46 13.63
N PRO A 388 15.16 -6.75 12.81
CA PRO A 388 14.98 -7.53 11.60
C PRO A 388 14.59 -8.99 11.84
N SER A 389 14.66 -9.47 13.07
CA SER A 389 14.22 -10.83 13.46
C SER A 389 12.74 -10.88 13.83
N GLU A 390 12.09 -9.70 13.97
CA GLU A 390 10.69 -9.58 14.31
C GLU A 390 9.83 -9.24 13.09
N GLY A 391 8.55 -9.60 13.15
CA GLY A 391 7.56 -9.36 12.11
C GLY A 391 7.01 -7.93 12.10
N THR A 392 5.98 -7.75 11.29
CA THR A 392 5.32 -6.45 11.07
C THR A 392 4.70 -5.91 12.35
N TYR A 393 4.01 -6.77 13.11
CA TYR A 393 3.31 -6.36 14.34
C TYR A 393 4.27 -5.82 15.41
N ALA A 394 5.30 -6.59 15.74
CA ALA A 394 6.23 -6.23 16.80
C ALA A 394 7.01 -4.95 16.47
N ASN A 395 7.48 -4.82 15.21
CA ASN A 395 8.18 -3.62 14.76
C ASN A 395 7.25 -2.40 14.67
N THR A 396 6.03 -2.54 14.13
CA THR A 396 5.03 -1.48 14.07
C THR A 396 4.69 -0.97 15.48
N ARG A 397 4.37 -1.89 16.39
CA ARG A 397 4.03 -1.55 17.79
C ARG A 397 5.17 -0.82 18.47
N ARG A 398 6.41 -1.29 18.31
CA ARG A 398 7.60 -0.66 18.91
C ARG A 398 7.82 0.75 18.38
N LEU A 399 7.82 0.92 17.07
CA LEU A 399 8.04 2.23 16.44
C LEU A 399 6.92 3.22 16.76
N LEU A 400 5.66 2.80 16.67
CA LEU A 400 4.53 3.66 17.00
C LEU A 400 4.53 4.04 18.49
N LYS A 401 4.81 3.08 19.39
CA LYS A 401 4.95 3.39 20.82
C LYS A 401 6.03 4.44 21.08
N GLN A 402 7.22 4.27 20.48
CA GLN A 402 8.32 5.21 20.63
C GLN A 402 7.97 6.60 20.12
N MET A 403 7.36 6.70 18.92
CA MET A 403 7.01 7.98 18.30
C MET A 403 5.82 8.65 18.96
N ALA A 404 4.80 7.89 19.34
CA ALA A 404 3.63 8.40 20.06
C ALA A 404 4.01 8.93 21.44
N THR A 405 4.84 8.19 22.20
CA THR A 405 5.35 8.64 23.51
C THR A 405 6.13 9.95 23.35
N LYS A 406 7.00 10.05 22.34
CA LYS A 406 7.77 11.27 22.09
C LYS A 406 6.88 12.44 21.68
N ALA A 407 5.89 12.22 20.83
CA ALA A 407 4.95 13.27 20.43
C ALA A 407 4.12 13.76 21.62
N ARG A 408 3.63 12.84 22.46
CA ARG A 408 2.89 13.17 23.69
C ARG A 408 3.73 13.99 24.67
N SER A 409 4.95 13.56 24.98
CA SER A 409 5.85 14.32 25.87
C SER A 409 6.13 15.74 25.34
N ARG A 410 6.27 15.88 24.02
CA ARG A 410 6.45 17.20 23.39
C ARG A 410 5.18 18.06 23.44
N LEU A 411 4.00 17.44 23.36
CA LEU A 411 2.73 18.13 23.51
C LEU A 411 2.59 18.77 24.87
N GLU A 412 2.97 18.02 25.92
CA GLU A 412 2.98 18.51 27.32
C GLU A 412 3.98 19.66 27.50
N SER A 413 5.16 19.62 26.87
CA SER A 413 6.20 20.65 26.96
C SER A 413 5.88 21.91 26.16
N ALA A 414 5.13 21.80 25.06
CA ALA A 414 4.88 22.91 24.12
C ALA A 414 3.66 23.78 24.46
N ARG A 415 3.23 23.84 25.72
CA ARG A 415 2.05 24.61 26.17
C ARG A 415 2.33 26.12 26.37
N ASN A 416 3.59 26.50 26.41
CA ASN A 416 3.97 27.92 26.51
C ASN A 416 4.05 28.53 25.10
N PRO A 417 3.19 29.54 24.79
CA PRO A 417 3.21 30.21 23.49
C PRO A 417 4.52 30.92 23.18
N LEU A 418 5.31 31.28 24.19
CA LEU A 418 6.60 31.95 24.01
C LEU A 418 7.74 30.99 23.68
N ASP A 419 7.57 29.69 23.94
CA ASP A 419 8.60 28.67 23.66
C ASP A 419 8.46 28.14 22.21
N ARG A 420 8.98 28.95 21.27
CA ARG A 420 8.98 28.59 19.85
C ARG A 420 9.78 27.32 19.55
N GLU A 421 10.82 27.05 20.34
CA GLU A 421 11.69 25.88 20.11
C GLU A 421 10.98 24.58 20.48
N GLU A 422 10.33 24.49 21.62
CA GLU A 422 9.56 23.31 22.00
C GLU A 422 8.37 23.09 21.06
N PHE A 423 7.71 24.16 20.63
CA PHE A 423 6.65 24.07 19.63
C PHE A 423 7.17 23.52 18.28
N HIS A 424 8.34 23.98 17.83
CA HIS A 424 8.98 23.41 16.64
C HIS A 424 9.33 21.92 16.82
N ARG A 425 9.83 21.52 17.99
CA ARG A 425 10.12 20.11 18.33
C ARG A 425 8.86 19.24 18.32
N LEU A 426 7.74 19.76 18.84
CA LEU A 426 6.43 19.10 18.76
C LEU A 426 6.02 18.87 17.29
N ARG A 427 6.05 19.94 16.48
CA ARG A 427 5.71 19.88 15.05
C ARG A 427 6.53 18.81 14.30
N VAL A 428 7.84 18.76 14.57
CA VAL A 428 8.72 17.73 13.97
C VAL A 428 8.34 16.33 14.43
N SER A 429 8.00 16.15 15.71
CA SER A 429 7.59 14.86 16.27
C SER A 429 6.27 14.38 15.67
N CYS A 430 5.26 15.26 15.54
CA CYS A 430 3.99 14.96 14.88
C CYS A 430 4.17 14.61 13.39
N LYS A 431 5.06 15.29 12.67
CA LYS A 431 5.39 14.96 11.27
C LYS A 431 5.99 13.56 11.15
N LYS A 432 6.94 13.20 12.02
CA LYS A 432 7.56 11.88 12.04
C LYS A 432 6.53 10.80 12.34
N LEU A 433 5.67 11.02 13.32
CA LEU A 433 4.58 10.10 13.67
C LEU A 433 3.65 9.88 12.47
N ARG A 434 3.18 10.96 11.83
CA ARG A 434 2.32 10.85 10.65
C ARG A 434 2.97 10.05 9.51
N TYR A 435 4.21 10.36 9.15
CA TYR A 435 4.90 9.65 8.07
C TYR A 435 5.10 8.17 8.40
N THR A 436 5.30 7.84 9.66
CA THR A 436 5.37 6.44 10.09
C THR A 436 4.02 5.74 9.98
N LEU A 437 2.92 6.42 10.35
CA LEU A 437 1.56 5.89 10.17
C LEU A 437 1.23 5.67 8.70
N GLU A 438 1.52 6.64 7.82
CA GLU A 438 1.33 6.52 6.37
C GLU A 438 2.09 5.31 5.79
N ILE A 439 3.32 5.05 6.26
CA ILE A 439 4.09 3.88 5.84
C ILE A 439 3.42 2.59 6.32
N PHE A 440 3.02 2.51 7.60
CA PHE A 440 2.39 1.32 8.15
C PHE A 440 1.00 1.06 7.58
N GLU A 441 0.25 2.08 7.22
CA GLU A 441 -0.99 1.94 6.46
C GLU A 441 -0.71 1.35 5.07
N SER A 442 0.27 1.87 4.34
CA SER A 442 0.65 1.38 3.01
C SER A 442 1.15 -0.07 3.01
N VAL A 443 1.69 -0.55 4.13
CA VAL A 443 2.11 -1.95 4.29
C VAL A 443 0.99 -2.85 4.87
N GLY A 444 -0.23 -2.31 4.99
CA GLY A 444 -1.42 -3.08 5.39
C GLY A 444 -1.40 -3.56 6.85
N SER A 445 -0.69 -2.85 7.73
CA SER A 445 -0.63 -3.24 9.15
C SER A 445 -1.95 -2.99 9.88
N ARG A 446 -2.62 -1.88 9.58
CA ARG A 446 -3.93 -1.44 10.09
C ARG A 446 -4.39 -0.24 9.27
N ASN A 447 -5.71 -0.01 9.19
CA ASN A 447 -6.26 1.26 8.71
C ASN A 447 -6.06 2.34 9.80
N PHE A 448 -5.39 3.44 9.45
CA PHE A 448 -5.14 4.59 10.31
C PHE A 448 -5.81 5.87 9.79
N GLU A 449 -6.77 5.76 8.87
CA GLU A 449 -7.39 6.89 8.17
C GLU A 449 -7.88 7.99 9.13
N THR A 450 -8.66 7.62 10.15
CA THR A 450 -9.18 8.57 11.15
C THR A 450 -8.07 9.25 11.96
N GLU A 451 -7.06 8.48 12.36
CA GLU A 451 -5.92 9.01 13.12
C GLU A 451 -5.03 9.91 12.25
N LEU A 452 -4.87 9.56 10.98
CA LEU A 452 -4.14 10.36 10.01
C LEU A 452 -4.84 11.69 9.71
N GLU A 453 -6.17 11.70 9.53
CA GLU A 453 -6.95 12.91 9.34
C GLU A 453 -6.79 13.89 10.51
N LYS A 454 -7.02 13.42 11.75
CA LYS A 454 -6.85 14.24 12.95
C LYS A 454 -5.43 14.82 13.05
N LEU A 455 -4.41 13.98 12.80
CA LEU A 455 -3.02 14.42 12.87
C LEU A 455 -2.67 15.39 11.74
N GLN A 456 -3.27 15.25 10.57
CA GLN A 456 -3.10 16.18 9.45
C GLN A 456 -3.69 17.55 9.76
N ASP A 457 -4.89 17.62 10.35
CA ASP A 457 -5.52 18.88 10.70
C ASP A 457 -4.75 19.61 11.80
N PHE A 458 -4.31 18.90 12.82
CA PHE A 458 -3.43 19.46 13.83
C PHE A 458 -2.13 20.00 13.23
N GLN A 459 -1.54 19.27 12.27
CA GLN A 459 -0.34 19.73 11.57
C GLN A 459 -0.55 20.93 10.66
N LYS A 460 -1.75 21.13 10.11
CA LYS A 460 -2.11 22.34 9.36
C LYS A 460 -2.06 23.57 10.27
N LEU A 461 -2.61 23.48 11.48
CA LEU A 461 -2.52 24.56 12.48
C LEU A 461 -1.08 24.86 12.85
N MET A 462 -0.31 23.84 13.24
CA MET A 462 1.12 24.00 13.54
C MET A 462 1.92 24.53 12.35
N GLY A 463 1.48 24.24 11.13
CA GLY A 463 2.08 24.76 9.90
C GLY A 463 1.89 26.27 9.78
N LYS A 464 0.66 26.77 9.97
CA LYS A 464 0.34 28.20 9.94
C LYS A 464 1.15 28.98 10.98
N ILE A 465 1.22 28.48 12.22
CA ILE A 465 2.02 29.11 13.30
C ILE A 465 3.51 29.22 12.89
N HIS A 466 4.07 28.12 12.38
CA HIS A 466 5.46 28.12 11.93
C HIS A 466 5.70 29.08 10.76
N ASP A 467 4.78 29.18 9.82
CA ASP A 467 4.89 30.10 8.69
C ASP A 467 4.89 31.55 9.19
N LEU A 468 4.05 31.89 10.19
CA LEU A 468 4.08 33.22 10.84
C LEU A 468 5.38 33.50 11.61
N ASP A 469 5.90 32.49 12.35
CA ASP A 469 7.19 32.60 13.03
C ASP A 469 8.31 32.88 12.01
N THR A 470 8.38 32.13 10.92
CA THR A 470 9.38 32.28 9.87
C THR A 470 9.26 33.63 9.17
N CYS A 471 8.04 34.06 8.82
CA CYS A 471 7.79 35.39 8.22
C CYS A 471 8.21 36.53 9.15
N THR A 472 7.86 36.42 10.44
CA THR A 472 8.25 37.43 11.46
C THR A 472 9.75 37.56 11.54
N ASP A 473 10.49 36.47 11.71
CA ASP A 473 11.94 36.47 11.83
C ASP A 473 12.59 37.01 10.56
N ARG A 474 12.03 36.68 9.38
CA ARG A 474 12.57 37.19 8.10
C ARG A 474 12.35 38.70 7.93
N ILE A 475 11.17 39.22 8.28
CA ILE A 475 10.88 40.66 8.22
C ILE A 475 11.81 41.41 9.18
N ILE A 476 12.02 40.90 10.39
CA ILE A 476 12.95 41.52 11.36
C ILE A 476 14.39 41.57 10.80
N ALA A 477 14.85 40.46 10.21
CA ALA A 477 16.17 40.37 9.60
C ALA A 477 16.32 41.38 8.43
N LEU A 478 15.35 41.38 7.49
CA LEU A 478 15.35 42.30 6.35
C LEU A 478 15.28 43.76 6.78
N ARG A 479 14.44 44.09 7.76
CA ARG A 479 14.36 45.44 8.35
C ARG A 479 15.73 45.90 8.90
N SER A 480 16.44 45.02 9.58
CA SER A 480 17.77 45.32 10.10
C SER A 480 18.77 45.58 8.98
N THR A 481 18.81 44.70 7.98
CA THR A 481 19.74 44.77 6.85
C THR A 481 19.47 45.98 5.95
N LEU A 482 18.20 46.28 5.70
CA LEU A 482 17.76 47.32 4.77
C LEU A 482 17.49 48.66 5.44
N ARG A 483 17.76 48.83 6.74
CA ARG A 483 17.37 50.00 7.56
C ARG A 483 17.72 51.35 6.92
N ARG A 484 18.85 51.46 6.19
CA ARG A 484 19.29 52.68 5.52
C ARG A 484 18.60 52.91 4.16
N ARG A 485 17.97 51.88 3.59
CA ARG A 485 17.28 51.89 2.28
C ARG A 485 15.77 52.04 2.42
N LEU A 486 15.20 51.63 3.56
CA LEU A 486 13.76 51.69 3.84
C LEU A 486 13.33 53.12 4.18
N THR A 487 12.24 53.54 3.59
CA THR A 487 11.60 54.82 3.94
C THR A 487 10.97 54.76 5.35
N PRO A 488 10.69 55.92 6.00
CA PRO A 488 9.98 55.93 7.27
C PRO A 488 8.58 55.25 7.21
N ALA A 489 7.93 55.28 6.06
CA ALA A 489 6.67 54.59 5.85
C ALA A 489 6.85 53.05 5.82
N GLU A 490 7.84 52.55 5.10
CA GLU A 490 8.16 51.11 5.05
C GLU A 490 8.60 50.58 6.41
N LEU A 491 9.36 51.34 7.19
CA LEU A 491 9.71 50.98 8.56
C LEU A 491 8.49 50.80 9.45
N ARG A 492 7.49 51.72 9.37
CA ARG A 492 6.25 51.60 10.11
C ARG A 492 5.43 50.36 9.66
N ILE A 493 5.41 50.10 8.35
CA ILE A 493 4.71 48.91 7.80
C ILE A 493 5.40 47.65 8.30
N THR A 494 6.74 47.56 8.32
CA THR A 494 7.42 46.37 8.84
C THR A 494 7.14 46.14 10.32
N ASP A 495 7.09 47.23 11.15
CA ASP A 495 6.68 47.11 12.56
C ASP A 495 5.25 46.60 12.72
N TYR A 496 4.34 47.13 11.94
CA TYR A 496 2.95 46.72 11.94
C TYR A 496 2.78 45.23 11.52
N LEU A 497 3.49 44.81 10.48
CA LEU A 497 3.46 43.40 10.02
C LEU A 497 3.97 42.43 11.09
N VAL A 498 5.05 42.78 11.78
CA VAL A 498 5.58 41.99 12.90
C VAL A 498 4.53 41.87 14.01
N GLN A 499 3.88 42.98 14.40
CA GLN A 499 2.82 42.96 15.43
C GLN A 499 1.60 42.14 14.97
N LEU A 500 1.20 42.28 13.71
CA LEU A 500 0.08 41.52 13.12
C LEU A 500 0.35 40.01 13.16
N PHE A 501 1.54 39.59 12.69
CA PHE A 501 1.90 38.18 12.67
C PHE A 501 2.05 37.60 14.08
N GLN A 502 2.55 38.37 15.03
CA GLN A 502 2.60 37.95 16.43
C GLN A 502 1.23 37.80 17.05
N ARG A 503 0.28 38.69 16.77
CA ARG A 503 -1.10 38.58 17.22
C ARG A 503 -1.81 37.36 16.63
N ASP A 504 -1.70 37.19 15.31
CA ASP A 504 -2.32 36.05 14.61
C ASP A 504 -1.71 34.71 15.05
N ARG A 505 -0.41 34.72 15.37
CA ARG A 505 0.29 33.59 15.96
C ARG A 505 -0.30 33.18 17.31
N VAL A 506 -0.58 34.13 18.20
CA VAL A 506 -1.16 33.86 19.51
C VAL A 506 -2.53 33.22 19.35
N HIS A 507 -3.38 33.78 18.48
CA HIS A 507 -4.70 33.23 18.21
C HIS A 507 -4.65 31.78 17.67
N LEU A 508 -3.80 31.54 16.67
CA LEU A 508 -3.61 30.19 16.14
C LEU A 508 -2.99 29.22 17.17
N PHE A 509 -2.19 29.73 18.10
CA PHE A 509 -1.65 28.93 19.17
C PHE A 509 -2.74 28.49 20.16
N GLU A 510 -3.69 29.33 20.47
CA GLU A 510 -4.84 29.01 21.30
C GLU A 510 -5.71 27.92 20.65
N GLU A 511 -5.98 28.04 19.33
CA GLU A 511 -6.68 26.98 18.56
C GLU A 511 -5.88 25.67 18.61
N CYS A 512 -4.58 25.73 18.45
CA CYS A 512 -3.69 24.58 18.49
C CYS A 512 -3.66 23.92 19.87
N LEU A 513 -3.69 24.73 20.94
CA LEU A 513 -3.75 24.25 22.32
C LEU A 513 -5.08 23.54 22.58
N GLN A 514 -6.20 24.10 22.11
CA GLN A 514 -7.52 23.46 22.22
C GLN A 514 -7.54 22.10 21.50
N ALA A 515 -7.05 22.05 20.27
CA ALA A 515 -6.93 20.80 19.52
C ALA A 515 -6.01 19.78 20.24
N SER A 516 -4.99 20.25 20.97
CA SER A 516 -4.11 19.37 21.73
C SER A 516 -4.81 18.66 22.89
N TYR A 517 -5.75 19.33 23.57
CA TYR A 517 -6.56 18.71 24.63
C TYR A 517 -7.48 17.60 24.10
N GLU A 518 -7.95 17.70 22.84
CA GLU A 518 -8.73 16.65 22.20
C GLU A 518 -7.91 15.37 22.01
N PHE A 519 -6.61 15.49 21.67
CA PHE A 519 -5.70 14.32 21.59
C PHE A 519 -5.49 13.65 22.95
N GLU A 520 -5.40 14.43 24.04
CA GLU A 520 -5.23 13.90 25.38
C GLU A 520 -6.51 13.21 25.88
N ASN A 521 -7.65 13.85 25.72
CA ASN A 521 -8.95 13.36 26.19
C ASN A 521 -9.43 12.12 25.40
N SER A 522 -9.09 12.00 24.14
CA SER A 522 -9.48 10.87 23.28
C SER A 522 -8.57 9.64 23.39
N ASN A 523 -7.59 9.63 24.28
CA ASN A 523 -6.56 8.58 24.35
C ASN A 523 -5.86 8.33 23.00
N PHE A 524 -5.80 9.35 22.13
CA PHE A 524 -5.29 9.25 20.78
C PHE A 524 -3.96 8.49 20.68
N PHE A 525 -2.98 8.87 21.47
CA PHE A 525 -1.65 8.25 21.45
C PHE A 525 -1.63 6.79 21.90
N GLN A 526 -2.59 6.38 22.75
CA GLN A 526 -2.73 4.98 23.18
C GLN A 526 -3.39 4.14 22.09
N LEU A 527 -4.38 4.71 21.39
CA LEU A 527 -5.07 4.06 20.27
C LEU A 527 -4.16 3.79 19.06
N LEU A 528 -3.10 4.60 18.89
CA LEU A 528 -2.09 4.36 17.85
C LEU A 528 -1.26 3.09 18.08
N ILE A 529 -1.18 2.60 19.32
CA ILE A 529 -0.37 1.44 19.67
C ILE A 529 -1.25 0.19 19.52
N PRO A 530 -1.04 -0.65 18.50
CA PRO A 530 -1.89 -1.81 18.28
C PRO A 530 -1.86 -2.75 19.48
N GLY A 531 -3.04 -3.13 20.00
CA GLY A 531 -3.18 -4.20 20.97
C GLY A 531 -3.01 -5.58 20.31
N PRO A 532 -2.76 -6.66 21.09
CA PRO A 532 -2.58 -8.01 20.55
C PRO A 532 -3.77 -8.51 19.73
N ALA A 533 -4.98 -8.10 20.08
CA ALA A 533 -6.22 -8.50 19.39
C ALA A 533 -6.55 -7.70 18.11
N ALA A 534 -6.00 -6.50 17.97
CA ALA A 534 -6.37 -5.59 16.87
C ALA A 534 -5.80 -5.99 15.50
N MET A 535 -4.93 -6.97 15.44
CA MET A 535 -4.31 -7.47 14.21
C MET A 535 -4.82 -8.87 13.80
N ALA A 536 -5.59 -9.54 14.65
CA ALA A 536 -6.21 -10.83 14.32
C ALA A 536 -7.57 -10.70 13.61
N GLY A 537 -8.18 -9.51 13.61
CA GLY A 537 -9.51 -9.27 13.08
C GLY A 537 -9.64 -7.87 12.47
N GLY A 538 -9.33 -7.70 11.23
CA GLY A 538 -9.91 -6.63 10.43
C GLY A 538 -11.27 -7.08 9.93
N ASN A 539 -12.29 -6.86 10.74
CA ASN A 539 -13.72 -6.65 10.47
C ASN A 539 -14.55 -7.28 11.60
N GLY A 540 -14.70 -6.53 12.67
CA GLY A 540 -15.83 -6.65 13.57
C GLY A 540 -16.61 -5.34 13.40
N GLY A 541 -17.51 -5.30 12.44
CA GLY A 541 -18.46 -4.23 12.32
C GLY A 541 -19.51 -4.34 13.44
N ASN A 542 -19.87 -3.22 14.01
CA ASN A 542 -21.24 -2.94 14.41
C ASN A 542 -21.93 -2.24 13.25
#